data_660a60a95b0c9ee52d003cf8e5a48fb2
#
_entry.id   660a60a95b0c9ee52d003cf8e5a48fb2
#
_cell.length_a   1.000
_cell.length_b   1.000
_cell.length_c   1.000
_cell.angle_alpha   90.00
_cell.angle_beta   90.00
_cell.angle_gamma   90.00
#
_symmetry.space_group_name_H-M   'P 1'
#
loop_
_entity.id
_entity.type
_entity.pdbx_description
1 polymer ?
#
loop_
_entity_poly.entity_id
_entity_poly.type
_entity_poly.pdbx_seq_one_letter_code
_entity_poly.pdbx_strand_id
1 'polypeptide(L)'
;MSGHAGPKLMYRNILSLSRSHQITLASFIDSNEQNMASILEDSGIEVHTVNYPRNQKSMSGKLASGIHNISPMISYLKGDEPFFFAKYNKKEMKNLISRLITNNAFDLVQVEYNVMHHYSALFENTPSVIVFHDVSTKVHERGQSEGNTYNKRSYQIAKKIEADIANKFDGVVTLTQEDQLYLKKLGCIKEIHVIPPQVKILEKIDVQKVPNTICFVGSFNREPNVHAVELLINDIYSIITVPVVLNIVGKDLPSELQKQINEIKGINYLGFIDDIDQFLASQMLMIAPIQIGAGLKMKIPHALASGTAVITTPVGAEGIAINSENGLWVCNSKRNMVDKINEVLGQDALLKARGEAGKAAVRSLFSESMIIAKFEALYKQLVHT
;
A
#
# COMPACT_ATOMS: atom_id res chain seq x y z
N MET A 1 13.78 -6.81 -2.73
CA MET A 1 12.31 -6.76 -2.65
C MET A 1 11.82 -5.74 -3.66
N SER A 2 10.78 -6.09 -4.43
CA SER A 2 10.17 -5.16 -5.38
C SER A 2 9.73 -3.88 -4.68
N GLY A 3 9.80 -2.73 -5.36
CA GLY A 3 9.49 -1.42 -4.78
C GLY A 3 8.02 -1.17 -4.40
N HIS A 4 7.18 -2.21 -4.39
CA HIS A 4 5.77 -2.13 -4.04
C HIS A 4 5.54 -2.30 -2.53
N ALA A 5 4.65 -1.49 -1.96
CA ALA A 5 4.34 -1.52 -0.52
C ALA A 5 3.67 -2.84 -0.09
N GLY A 6 2.76 -3.36 -0.90
CA GLY A 6 1.99 -4.57 -0.58
C GLY A 6 2.82 -5.81 -0.26
N PRO A 7 3.77 -6.24 -1.10
CA PRO A 7 4.63 -7.39 -0.77
C PRO A 7 5.45 -7.22 0.50
N LYS A 8 5.92 -6.01 0.80
CA LYS A 8 6.65 -5.73 2.05
C LYS A 8 5.75 -5.86 3.28
N LEU A 9 4.51 -5.48 3.13
CA LEU A 9 3.49 -5.55 4.15
C LEU A 9 3.15 -7.01 4.48
N MET A 10 2.82 -7.80 3.46
CA MET A 10 2.55 -9.24 3.63
C MET A 10 3.74 -9.95 4.26
N TYR A 11 4.96 -9.69 3.78
CA TYR A 11 6.18 -10.25 4.33
C TYR A 11 6.33 -9.99 5.84
N ARG A 12 6.09 -8.75 6.28
CA ARG A 12 6.13 -8.40 7.71
C ARG A 12 5.06 -9.12 8.52
N ASN A 13 3.82 -9.13 8.02
CA ASN A 13 2.72 -9.80 8.70
C ASN A 13 2.98 -11.31 8.84
N ILE A 14 3.44 -11.97 7.78
CA ILE A 14 3.77 -13.40 7.80
C ILE A 14 4.87 -13.70 8.81
N LEU A 15 5.96 -12.93 8.80
CA LEU A 15 7.05 -13.11 9.78
C LEU A 15 6.61 -12.86 11.23
N SER A 16 5.72 -11.90 11.46
CA SER A 16 5.23 -11.62 12.80
C SER A 16 4.28 -12.71 13.29
N LEU A 17 3.38 -13.18 12.41
CA LEU A 17 2.43 -14.25 12.72
C LEU A 17 3.11 -15.62 12.86
N SER A 18 4.21 -15.89 12.15
CA SER A 18 4.93 -17.17 12.26
C SER A 18 5.56 -17.43 13.64
N ARG A 19 5.61 -16.41 14.51
CA ARG A 19 6.08 -16.57 15.89
C ARG A 19 5.06 -17.29 16.79
N SER A 20 3.78 -17.25 16.43
CA SER A 20 2.67 -17.86 17.19
C SER A 20 1.85 -18.87 16.39
N HIS A 21 2.06 -18.95 15.07
CA HIS A 21 1.34 -19.85 14.17
C HIS A 21 2.29 -20.64 13.29
N GLN A 22 1.90 -21.88 12.97
CA GLN A 22 2.51 -22.64 11.89
C GLN A 22 1.90 -22.17 10.56
N ILE A 23 2.72 -21.64 9.67
CA ILE A 23 2.26 -21.03 8.43
C ILE A 23 2.73 -21.84 7.22
N THR A 24 1.78 -22.21 6.35
CA THR A 24 2.03 -22.72 5.01
C THR A 24 1.62 -21.65 3.99
N LEU A 25 2.56 -21.18 3.20
CA LEU A 25 2.36 -20.14 2.18
C LEU A 25 2.25 -20.73 0.78
N ALA A 26 1.13 -20.51 0.09
CA ALA A 26 0.99 -20.76 -1.34
C ALA A 26 1.06 -19.42 -2.11
N SER A 27 2.03 -19.25 -2.99
CA SER A 27 2.26 -17.99 -3.70
C SER A 27 2.63 -18.18 -5.16
N PHE A 28 2.29 -17.18 -5.97
CA PHE A 28 2.88 -17.02 -7.30
C PHE A 28 4.28 -16.42 -7.19
N ILE A 29 5.22 -16.95 -7.96
CA ILE A 29 6.61 -16.50 -7.98
C ILE A 29 7.10 -16.28 -9.41
N ASP A 30 7.87 -15.23 -9.65
CA ASP A 30 8.66 -15.09 -10.88
C ASP A 30 10.05 -15.71 -10.69
N SER A 31 10.67 -16.15 -11.77
CA SER A 31 12.02 -16.77 -11.76
C SER A 31 13.10 -15.93 -11.05
N ASN A 32 12.92 -14.61 -11.04
CA ASN A 32 13.83 -13.67 -10.37
C ASN A 32 13.56 -13.51 -8.85
N GLU A 33 12.52 -14.15 -8.33
CA GLU A 33 12.06 -14.00 -6.94
C GLU A 33 12.34 -15.26 -6.08
N GLN A 34 12.97 -16.30 -6.64
CA GLN A 34 13.22 -17.58 -5.94
C GLN A 34 13.98 -17.41 -4.63
N ASN A 35 14.95 -16.48 -4.57
CA ASN A 35 15.67 -16.19 -3.34
C ASN A 35 14.80 -15.61 -2.22
N MET A 36 13.57 -15.15 -2.54
CA MET A 36 12.64 -14.66 -1.53
C MET A 36 11.90 -15.79 -0.82
N ALA A 37 11.68 -16.90 -1.50
CA ALA A 37 11.08 -18.09 -0.90
C ALA A 37 12.01 -18.66 0.18
N SER A 38 13.32 -18.81 -0.11
CA SER A 38 14.29 -19.32 0.86
C SER A 38 14.39 -18.49 2.15
N ILE A 39 14.26 -17.15 2.06
CA ILE A 39 14.27 -16.28 3.24
C ILE A 39 13.07 -16.56 4.17
N LEU A 40 11.91 -16.90 3.61
CA LEU A 40 10.73 -17.29 4.40
C LEU A 40 10.88 -18.70 4.98
N GLU A 41 11.43 -19.62 4.20
CA GLU A 41 11.73 -21.00 4.65
C GLU A 41 12.74 -21.00 5.82
N ASP A 42 13.78 -20.18 5.74
CA ASP A 42 14.75 -19.96 6.82
C ASP A 42 14.10 -19.40 8.11
N SER A 43 12.93 -18.80 7.98
CA SER A 43 12.12 -18.30 9.10
C SER A 43 11.09 -19.32 9.61
N GLY A 44 11.15 -20.57 9.16
CA GLY A 44 10.29 -21.66 9.59
C GLY A 44 8.91 -21.69 8.92
N ILE A 45 8.74 -20.99 7.81
CA ILE A 45 7.49 -20.95 7.03
C ILE A 45 7.58 -21.99 5.90
N GLU A 46 6.59 -22.85 5.79
CA GLU A 46 6.48 -23.79 4.67
C GLU A 46 6.04 -23.05 3.41
N VAL A 47 6.86 -23.02 2.35
CA VAL A 47 6.60 -22.24 1.14
C VAL A 47 6.36 -23.12 -0.07
N HIS A 48 5.20 -22.95 -0.70
CA HIS A 48 4.83 -23.58 -1.97
C HIS A 48 4.61 -22.53 -3.04
N THR A 49 5.24 -22.70 -4.19
CA THR A 49 5.20 -21.70 -5.24
C THR A 49 4.66 -22.23 -6.56
N VAL A 50 3.97 -21.35 -7.28
CA VAL A 50 3.58 -21.56 -8.68
C VAL A 50 4.30 -20.53 -9.54
N ASN A 51 5.03 -20.99 -10.54
CA ASN A 51 5.74 -20.08 -11.44
C ASN A 51 4.76 -19.22 -12.23
N TYR A 52 4.94 -17.89 -12.15
CA TYR A 52 4.11 -16.92 -12.83
C TYR A 52 4.99 -15.80 -13.40
N PRO A 53 5.40 -15.89 -14.69
CA PRO A 53 6.29 -14.94 -15.33
C PRO A 53 5.62 -13.56 -15.47
N ARG A 54 6.10 -12.57 -14.71
CA ARG A 54 5.55 -11.21 -14.70
C ARG A 54 6.30 -10.24 -15.60
N ASN A 55 7.63 -10.36 -15.68
CA ASN A 55 8.51 -9.38 -16.33
C ASN A 55 9.42 -10.04 -17.37
N GLN A 56 8.84 -10.53 -18.46
CA GLN A 56 9.60 -11.14 -19.54
C GLN A 56 10.16 -10.08 -20.49
N LYS A 57 11.48 -9.87 -20.45
CA LYS A 57 12.19 -8.97 -21.40
C LYS A 57 12.47 -9.62 -22.76
N SER A 58 12.52 -10.97 -22.83
CA SER A 58 12.78 -11.72 -24.05
C SER A 58 11.54 -11.79 -24.97
N MET A 59 11.76 -11.95 -26.29
CA MET A 59 10.67 -12.12 -27.25
C MET A 59 9.84 -13.38 -26.99
N SER A 60 10.48 -14.50 -26.66
CA SER A 60 9.80 -15.76 -26.27
C SER A 60 8.96 -15.60 -25.01
N GLY A 61 9.45 -14.87 -24.02
CA GLY A 61 8.73 -14.55 -22.79
C GLY A 61 7.53 -13.62 -23.01
N LYS A 62 7.63 -12.66 -23.93
CA LYS A 62 6.49 -11.81 -24.33
C LYS A 62 5.41 -12.62 -25.02
N LEU A 63 5.78 -13.60 -25.86
CA LEU A 63 4.84 -14.51 -26.52
C LEU A 63 4.12 -15.42 -25.51
N ALA A 64 4.87 -16.01 -24.57
CA ALA A 64 4.32 -16.81 -23.48
C ALA A 64 3.38 -15.99 -22.59
N SER A 65 3.75 -14.75 -22.25
CA SER A 65 2.90 -13.82 -21.53
C SER A 65 1.62 -13.48 -22.30
N GLY A 66 1.70 -13.34 -23.63
CA GLY A 66 0.54 -13.14 -24.52
C GLY A 66 -0.47 -14.28 -24.41
N ILE A 67 0.00 -15.52 -24.50
CA ILE A 67 -0.84 -16.73 -24.39
C ILE A 67 -1.50 -16.81 -22.99
N HIS A 68 -0.76 -16.54 -21.92
CA HIS A 68 -1.29 -16.53 -20.55
C HIS A 68 -2.37 -15.48 -20.32
N ASN A 69 -2.44 -14.44 -21.15
CA ASN A 69 -3.40 -13.34 -21.03
C ASN A 69 -4.65 -13.49 -21.92
N ILE A 70 -4.73 -14.53 -22.77
CA ILE A 70 -5.89 -14.74 -23.66
C ILE A 70 -7.17 -14.97 -22.82
N SER A 71 -7.15 -15.94 -21.91
CA SER A 71 -8.32 -16.24 -21.06
C SER A 71 -8.75 -15.04 -20.20
N PRO A 72 -7.84 -14.33 -19.49
CA PRO A 72 -8.18 -13.08 -18.81
C PRO A 72 -8.80 -12.01 -19.72
N MET A 73 -8.32 -11.87 -20.95
CA MET A 73 -8.88 -10.92 -21.91
C MET A 73 -10.29 -11.29 -22.33
N ILE A 74 -10.56 -12.59 -22.57
CA ILE A 74 -11.89 -13.08 -22.91
C ILE A 74 -12.86 -12.83 -21.75
N SER A 75 -12.49 -13.13 -20.51
CA SER A 75 -13.30 -12.86 -19.31
C SER A 75 -13.63 -11.37 -19.18
N TYR A 76 -12.63 -10.52 -19.36
CA TYR A 76 -12.81 -9.06 -19.34
C TYR A 76 -13.75 -8.57 -20.47
N LEU A 77 -13.59 -9.08 -21.69
CA LEU A 77 -14.44 -8.72 -22.83
C LEU A 77 -15.90 -9.19 -22.67
N LYS A 78 -16.12 -10.32 -22.02
CA LYS A 78 -17.46 -10.78 -21.65
C LYS A 78 -18.07 -9.94 -20.51
N GLY A 79 -17.24 -9.27 -19.71
CA GLY A 79 -17.68 -8.50 -18.55
C GLY A 79 -17.87 -9.36 -17.29
N ASP A 80 -17.25 -10.54 -17.26
CA ASP A 80 -17.32 -11.46 -16.12
C ASP A 80 -16.54 -10.91 -14.92
N GLU A 81 -15.31 -10.44 -15.20
CA GLU A 81 -14.43 -9.84 -14.17
C GLU A 81 -13.39 -8.88 -14.78
N PRO A 82 -12.80 -7.95 -13.97
CA PRO A 82 -11.71 -7.11 -14.44
C PRO A 82 -10.52 -7.94 -14.90
N PHE A 83 -9.81 -7.49 -15.93
CA PHE A 83 -8.66 -8.20 -16.51
C PHE A 83 -7.63 -8.61 -15.45
N PHE A 84 -7.36 -7.71 -14.49
CA PHE A 84 -6.39 -7.96 -13.44
C PHE A 84 -6.81 -9.09 -12.48
N PHE A 85 -8.11 -9.29 -12.25
CA PHE A 85 -8.62 -10.39 -11.44
C PHE A 85 -8.48 -11.72 -12.19
N ALA A 86 -9.02 -11.80 -13.39
CA ALA A 86 -8.97 -12.99 -14.23
C ALA A 86 -7.55 -13.53 -14.43
N LYS A 87 -6.56 -12.64 -14.39
CA LYS A 87 -5.15 -12.96 -14.57
C LYS A 87 -4.62 -13.96 -13.55
N TYR A 88 -5.15 -13.95 -12.33
CA TYR A 88 -4.71 -14.81 -11.21
C TYR A 88 -5.51 -16.10 -11.08
N ASN A 89 -6.50 -16.36 -11.93
CA ASN A 89 -7.22 -17.62 -12.00
C ASN A 89 -6.38 -18.68 -12.75
N LYS A 90 -5.57 -19.47 -12.05
CA LYS A 90 -4.65 -20.45 -12.62
C LYS A 90 -4.91 -21.85 -12.11
N LYS A 91 -4.95 -22.80 -13.03
CA LYS A 91 -5.19 -24.23 -12.74
C LYS A 91 -4.08 -24.81 -11.84
N GLU A 92 -2.85 -24.40 -12.06
CA GLU A 92 -1.68 -24.84 -11.27
C GLU A 92 -1.83 -24.43 -9.81
N MET A 93 -2.23 -23.22 -9.52
CA MET A 93 -2.49 -22.75 -8.16
C MET A 93 -3.70 -23.48 -7.55
N LYS A 94 -4.78 -23.69 -8.33
CA LYS A 94 -5.92 -24.47 -7.87
C LYS A 94 -5.52 -25.89 -7.45
N ASN A 95 -4.72 -26.56 -8.28
CA ASN A 95 -4.23 -27.91 -7.98
C ASN A 95 -3.31 -27.93 -6.75
N LEU A 96 -2.44 -26.93 -6.60
CA LEU A 96 -1.59 -26.78 -5.42
C LEU A 96 -2.41 -26.65 -4.15
N ILE A 97 -3.34 -25.68 -4.12
CA ILE A 97 -4.19 -25.42 -2.96
C ILE A 97 -5.05 -26.65 -2.62
N SER A 98 -5.69 -27.27 -3.62
CA SER A 98 -6.47 -28.52 -3.40
C SER A 98 -5.65 -29.59 -2.72
N ARG A 99 -4.40 -29.83 -3.18
CA ARG A 99 -3.50 -30.81 -2.57
C ARG A 99 -3.14 -30.43 -1.14
N LEU A 100 -2.86 -29.16 -0.86
CA LEU A 100 -2.51 -28.70 0.48
C LEU A 100 -3.68 -28.89 1.46
N ILE A 101 -4.89 -28.49 1.08
CA ILE A 101 -6.11 -28.65 1.90
C ILE A 101 -6.46 -30.12 2.13
N THR A 102 -6.26 -30.98 1.12
CA THR A 102 -6.54 -32.42 1.25
C THR A 102 -5.54 -33.13 2.17
N ASN A 103 -4.28 -32.73 2.14
CA ASN A 103 -3.20 -33.42 2.86
C ASN A 103 -2.93 -32.87 4.27
N ASN A 104 -3.46 -31.70 4.60
CA ASN A 104 -3.23 -31.03 5.88
C ASN A 104 -4.55 -30.55 6.50
N ALA A 105 -4.61 -30.54 7.82
CA ALA A 105 -5.70 -29.91 8.58
C ALA A 105 -5.28 -28.46 8.91
N PHE A 106 -5.88 -27.50 8.23
CA PHE A 106 -5.66 -26.08 8.53
C PHE A 106 -6.81 -25.56 9.42
N ASP A 107 -6.48 -24.82 10.46
CA ASP A 107 -7.46 -24.16 11.31
C ASP A 107 -8.11 -22.96 10.62
N LEU A 108 -7.33 -22.28 9.72
CA LEU A 108 -7.79 -21.09 9.01
C LEU A 108 -7.02 -20.91 7.69
N VAL A 109 -7.70 -20.39 6.67
CA VAL A 109 -7.10 -19.94 5.42
C VAL A 109 -7.21 -18.43 5.28
N GLN A 110 -6.07 -17.75 5.13
CA GLN A 110 -6.04 -16.33 4.79
C GLN A 110 -5.68 -16.11 3.33
N VAL A 111 -6.52 -15.35 2.64
CA VAL A 111 -6.33 -14.97 1.23
C VAL A 111 -5.91 -13.51 1.15
N GLU A 112 -4.71 -13.27 0.66
CA GLU A 112 -4.18 -11.93 0.47
C GLU A 112 -4.50 -11.41 -0.93
N TYR A 113 -5.12 -10.24 -1.00
CA TYR A 113 -5.69 -9.59 -2.18
C TYR A 113 -6.99 -10.23 -2.71
N ASN A 114 -7.94 -9.36 -3.02
CA ASN A 114 -9.24 -9.72 -3.62
C ASN A 114 -9.11 -10.43 -4.99
N VAL A 115 -8.03 -10.21 -5.73
CA VAL A 115 -7.76 -10.90 -7.01
C VAL A 115 -7.50 -12.39 -6.85
N MET A 116 -7.25 -12.88 -5.63
CA MET A 116 -7.03 -14.29 -5.33
C MET A 116 -8.33 -15.05 -4.96
N HIS A 117 -9.48 -14.42 -5.07
CA HIS A 117 -10.79 -14.97 -4.67
C HIS A 117 -11.22 -16.26 -5.41
N HIS A 118 -10.59 -16.57 -6.54
CA HIS A 118 -10.95 -17.72 -7.40
C HIS A 118 -10.85 -19.09 -6.71
N TYR A 119 -10.15 -19.13 -5.58
CA TYR A 119 -9.87 -20.36 -4.84
C TYR A 119 -10.79 -20.58 -3.66
N SER A 120 -11.74 -19.67 -3.40
CA SER A 120 -12.64 -19.71 -2.22
C SER A 120 -13.41 -21.02 -2.08
N ALA A 121 -13.89 -21.59 -3.20
CA ALA A 121 -14.63 -22.87 -3.18
C ALA A 121 -13.78 -24.08 -2.69
N LEU A 122 -12.45 -23.93 -2.56
CA LEU A 122 -11.59 -24.97 -2.01
C LEU A 122 -11.55 -24.96 -0.46
N PHE A 123 -12.09 -23.93 0.17
CA PHE A 123 -12.02 -23.70 1.62
C PHE A 123 -13.35 -23.94 2.35
N GLU A 124 -14.39 -24.48 1.68
CA GLU A 124 -15.76 -24.61 2.20
C GLU A 124 -15.85 -25.24 3.61
N ASN A 125 -14.89 -26.09 3.97
CA ASN A 125 -14.84 -26.75 5.28
C ASN A 125 -13.73 -26.20 6.21
N THR A 126 -13.10 -25.09 5.85
CA THR A 126 -12.05 -24.46 6.64
C THR A 126 -12.36 -22.97 6.80
N PRO A 127 -12.40 -22.41 8.01
CA PRO A 127 -12.60 -20.98 8.22
C PRO A 127 -11.68 -20.16 7.32
N SER A 128 -12.23 -19.13 6.69
CA SER A 128 -11.50 -18.38 5.68
C SER A 128 -11.66 -16.87 5.84
N VAL A 129 -10.56 -16.14 5.60
CA VAL A 129 -10.55 -14.68 5.63
C VAL A 129 -9.90 -14.12 4.38
N ILE A 130 -10.46 -13.05 3.83
CA ILE A 130 -9.89 -12.32 2.70
C ILE A 130 -9.45 -10.93 3.12
N VAL A 131 -8.24 -10.53 2.70
CA VAL A 131 -7.66 -9.22 2.96
C VAL A 131 -7.69 -8.37 1.68
N PHE A 132 -8.49 -7.32 1.72
CA PHE A 132 -8.55 -6.31 0.65
C PHE A 132 -7.47 -5.25 0.90
N HIS A 133 -6.43 -5.25 0.09
CA HIS A 133 -5.40 -4.21 0.15
C HIS A 133 -5.92 -2.88 -0.40
N ASP A 134 -6.77 -2.95 -1.41
CA ASP A 134 -7.54 -1.84 -1.98
C ASP A 134 -8.91 -2.37 -2.43
N VAL A 135 -9.94 -1.54 -2.39
CA VAL A 135 -11.22 -1.82 -3.06
C VAL A 135 -11.08 -1.40 -4.52
N SER A 136 -11.01 -2.37 -5.44
CA SER A 136 -10.71 -2.14 -6.85
C SER A 136 -11.75 -1.26 -7.54
N THR A 137 -13.03 -1.38 -7.15
CA THR A 137 -14.10 -0.51 -7.62
C THR A 137 -13.77 0.96 -7.35
N LYS A 138 -13.31 1.29 -6.15
CA LYS A 138 -12.92 2.65 -5.74
C LYS A 138 -11.70 3.15 -6.52
N VAL A 139 -10.72 2.27 -6.78
CA VAL A 139 -9.55 2.61 -7.60
C VAL A 139 -9.97 2.99 -9.01
N HIS A 140 -10.81 2.17 -9.64
CA HIS A 140 -11.32 2.43 -10.98
C HIS A 140 -12.27 3.62 -11.04
N GLU A 141 -13.09 3.86 -10.02
CA GLU A 141 -13.97 5.04 -9.93
C GLU A 141 -13.14 6.34 -9.99
N ARG A 142 -12.07 6.41 -9.21
CA ARG A 142 -11.17 7.57 -9.20
C ARG A 142 -10.40 7.74 -10.52
N GLY A 143 -9.97 6.66 -11.14
CA GLY A 143 -9.28 6.69 -12.44
C GLY A 143 -10.18 7.06 -13.63
N GLN A 144 -11.51 7.12 -13.48
CA GLN A 144 -12.41 7.55 -14.55
C GLN A 144 -12.32 9.04 -14.87
N SER A 145 -11.98 9.87 -13.88
CA SER A 145 -11.83 11.33 -14.03
C SER A 145 -10.77 11.71 -15.08
N GLU A 146 -9.89 10.78 -15.44
CA GLU A 146 -8.80 10.95 -16.42
C GLU A 146 -9.21 10.56 -17.86
N GLY A 147 -10.50 10.27 -18.12
CA GLY A 147 -11.00 9.89 -19.45
C GLY A 147 -10.60 8.49 -19.93
N ASN A 148 -10.05 7.66 -19.06
CA ASN A 148 -9.58 6.32 -19.37
C ASN A 148 -10.74 5.31 -19.51
N THR A 149 -11.00 4.86 -20.74
CA THR A 149 -12.08 3.90 -21.08
C THR A 149 -11.89 2.55 -20.38
N TYR A 150 -10.65 2.12 -20.14
CA TYR A 150 -10.35 0.90 -19.36
C TYR A 150 -10.84 1.02 -17.92
N ASN A 151 -10.60 2.14 -17.27
CA ASN A 151 -11.07 2.38 -15.91
C ASN A 151 -12.60 2.40 -15.84
N LYS A 152 -13.28 3.04 -16.81
CA LYS A 152 -14.75 3.08 -16.88
C LYS A 152 -15.36 1.68 -16.97
N ARG A 153 -14.83 0.81 -17.85
CA ARG A 153 -15.30 -0.56 -18.00
C ARG A 153 -14.98 -1.41 -16.76
N SER A 154 -13.75 -1.34 -16.27
CA SER A 154 -13.31 -2.08 -15.09
C SER A 154 -14.11 -1.69 -13.86
N TYR A 155 -14.47 -0.41 -13.69
CA TYR A 155 -15.37 0.06 -12.63
C TYR A 155 -16.73 -0.64 -12.70
N GLN A 156 -17.37 -0.68 -13.88
CA GLN A 156 -18.69 -1.28 -14.04
C GLN A 156 -18.67 -2.78 -13.71
N ILE A 157 -17.60 -3.48 -14.08
CA ILE A 157 -17.45 -4.90 -13.81
C ILE A 157 -17.15 -5.13 -12.31
N ALA A 158 -16.15 -4.45 -11.75
CA ALA A 158 -15.76 -4.60 -10.37
C ALA A 158 -16.91 -4.30 -9.39
N LYS A 159 -17.68 -3.24 -9.68
CA LYS A 159 -18.83 -2.84 -8.87
C LYS A 159 -19.89 -3.95 -8.72
N LYS A 160 -20.01 -4.83 -9.72
CA LYS A 160 -20.99 -5.92 -9.68
C LYS A 160 -20.54 -7.11 -8.86
N ILE A 161 -19.21 -7.35 -8.79
CA ILE A 161 -18.69 -8.63 -8.27
C ILE A 161 -17.96 -8.48 -6.94
N GLU A 162 -17.48 -7.30 -6.58
CA GLU A 162 -16.51 -7.16 -5.48
C GLU A 162 -17.12 -7.44 -4.11
N ALA A 163 -18.39 -7.07 -3.89
CA ALA A 163 -19.12 -7.46 -2.69
C ALA A 163 -19.38 -8.98 -2.63
N ASP A 164 -19.74 -9.58 -3.77
CA ASP A 164 -19.95 -11.04 -3.86
C ASP A 164 -18.65 -11.81 -3.60
N ILE A 165 -17.51 -11.26 -4.04
CA ILE A 165 -16.19 -11.81 -3.70
C ILE A 165 -15.99 -11.82 -2.19
N ALA A 166 -16.22 -10.69 -1.53
CA ALA A 166 -16.09 -10.58 -0.07
C ALA A 166 -17.04 -11.54 0.66
N ASN A 167 -18.27 -11.68 0.17
CA ASN A 167 -19.31 -12.54 0.78
C ASN A 167 -19.02 -14.05 0.69
N LYS A 168 -18.04 -14.49 -0.09
CA LYS A 168 -17.60 -15.90 -0.18
C LYS A 168 -16.72 -16.35 0.99
N PHE A 169 -16.26 -15.43 1.82
CA PHE A 169 -15.35 -15.71 2.94
C PHE A 169 -16.07 -15.53 4.28
N ASP A 170 -15.56 -16.17 5.33
CA ASP A 170 -16.15 -16.06 6.66
C ASP A 170 -15.80 -14.74 7.32
N GLY A 171 -14.58 -14.24 7.09
CA GLY A 171 -14.13 -12.92 7.53
C GLY A 171 -13.61 -12.07 6.38
N VAL A 172 -13.73 -10.75 6.52
CA VAL A 172 -13.23 -9.77 5.56
C VAL A 172 -12.37 -8.75 6.29
N VAL A 173 -11.20 -8.46 5.74
CA VAL A 173 -10.30 -7.42 6.25
C VAL A 173 -10.11 -6.34 5.19
N THR A 174 -10.18 -5.09 5.61
CA THR A 174 -9.75 -3.92 4.81
C THR A 174 -8.64 -3.18 5.54
N LEU A 175 -7.79 -2.47 4.81
CA LEU A 175 -6.69 -1.72 5.42
C LEU A 175 -7.13 -0.35 5.96
N THR A 176 -8.28 0.17 5.50
CA THR A 176 -8.81 1.48 5.88
C THR A 176 -10.29 1.41 6.22
N GLN A 177 -10.75 2.35 7.06
CA GLN A 177 -12.17 2.48 7.38
C GLN A 177 -12.98 2.93 6.14
N GLU A 178 -12.40 3.75 5.29
CA GLU A 178 -13.02 4.20 4.04
C GLU A 178 -13.29 3.03 3.10
N ASP A 179 -12.36 2.06 3.02
CA ASP A 179 -12.54 0.85 2.22
C ASP A 179 -13.60 -0.08 2.83
N GLN A 180 -13.64 -0.19 4.17
CA GLN A 180 -14.71 -0.90 4.86
C GLN A 180 -16.09 -0.32 4.51
N LEU A 181 -16.25 1.00 4.64
CA LEU A 181 -17.51 1.68 4.33
C LEU A 181 -17.89 1.55 2.85
N TYR A 182 -16.89 1.64 1.98
CA TYR A 182 -17.11 1.50 0.55
C TYR A 182 -17.57 0.08 0.17
N LEU A 183 -16.93 -0.95 0.74
CA LEU A 183 -17.28 -2.35 0.48
C LEU A 183 -18.66 -2.70 1.04
N LYS A 184 -19.03 -2.15 2.21
CA LYS A 184 -20.41 -2.23 2.74
C LYS A 184 -21.43 -1.59 1.80
N LYS A 185 -21.12 -0.41 1.25
CA LYS A 185 -21.97 0.28 0.25
C LYS A 185 -22.15 -0.55 -1.02
N LEU A 186 -21.18 -1.35 -1.41
CA LEU A 186 -21.27 -2.26 -2.56
C LEU A 186 -22.15 -3.48 -2.27
N GLY A 187 -22.54 -3.77 -1.02
CA GLY A 187 -23.42 -4.88 -0.64
C GLY A 187 -22.71 -6.02 0.11
N CYS A 188 -21.52 -5.80 0.64
CA CYS A 188 -20.91 -6.80 1.54
C CYS A 188 -21.71 -6.92 2.83
N ILE A 189 -22.21 -8.13 3.11
CA ILE A 189 -23.01 -8.47 4.32
C ILE A 189 -22.15 -9.04 5.44
N LYS A 190 -20.93 -9.44 5.16
CA LYS A 190 -20.01 -10.00 6.15
C LYS A 190 -19.50 -8.91 7.11
N GLU A 191 -19.07 -9.32 8.28
CA GLU A 191 -18.33 -8.45 9.18
C GLU A 191 -16.99 -8.08 8.53
N ILE A 192 -16.69 -6.77 8.49
CA ILE A 192 -15.46 -6.27 7.89
C ILE A 192 -14.59 -5.67 8.99
N HIS A 193 -13.42 -6.24 9.19
CA HIS A 193 -12.44 -5.80 10.17
C HIS A 193 -11.46 -4.81 9.53
N VAL A 194 -11.16 -3.71 10.21
CA VAL A 194 -10.16 -2.74 9.75
C VAL A 194 -8.83 -3.07 10.42
N ILE A 195 -7.92 -3.65 9.65
CA ILE A 195 -6.57 -3.98 10.11
C ILE A 195 -5.56 -3.29 9.20
N PRO A 196 -5.05 -2.11 9.59
CA PRO A 196 -4.09 -1.38 8.77
C PRO A 196 -2.74 -2.10 8.75
N PRO A 197 -1.86 -1.75 7.79
CA PRO A 197 -0.53 -2.32 7.72
C PRO A 197 0.34 -1.90 8.90
N GLN A 198 1.21 -2.79 9.33
CA GLN A 198 2.20 -2.45 10.34
C GLN A 198 3.29 -1.49 9.81
N VAL A 199 3.67 -0.54 10.64
CA VAL A 199 4.74 0.42 10.38
C VAL A 199 5.92 0.14 11.30
N LYS A 200 7.12 0.08 10.74
CA LYS A 200 8.34 -0.04 11.54
C LYS A 200 8.57 1.26 12.32
N ILE A 201 8.67 1.15 13.61
CA ILE A 201 8.96 2.27 14.49
C ILE A 201 10.35 2.10 15.07
N LEU A 202 11.22 3.05 14.82
CA LEU A 202 12.56 3.06 15.38
C LEU A 202 12.52 3.69 16.78
N GLU A 203 13.00 2.97 17.78
CA GLU A 203 12.99 3.44 19.16
C GLU A 203 13.89 4.66 19.35
N LYS A 204 15.06 4.63 18.77
CA LYS A 204 16.02 5.73 18.81
C LYS A 204 16.50 6.05 17.39
N ILE A 205 16.34 7.29 17.00
CA ILE A 205 16.97 7.86 15.80
C ILE A 205 17.79 9.05 16.32
N ASP A 206 19.11 8.87 16.35
CA ASP A 206 20.02 9.92 16.78
C ASP A 206 20.44 10.78 15.58
N VAL A 207 19.50 11.59 15.12
CA VAL A 207 19.68 12.49 13.99
C VAL A 207 19.14 13.87 14.34
N GLN A 208 19.95 14.90 14.14
CA GLN A 208 19.49 16.26 14.29
C GLN A 208 18.65 16.70 13.08
N LYS A 209 17.53 17.35 13.34
CA LYS A 209 16.72 17.95 12.29
C LYS A 209 17.45 19.13 11.63
N VAL A 210 17.42 19.17 10.31
CA VAL A 210 17.99 20.26 9.53
C VAL A 210 16.96 21.36 9.36
N PRO A 211 17.20 22.57 9.89
CA PRO A 211 16.25 23.68 9.80
C PRO A 211 15.86 24.00 8.36
N ASN A 212 14.64 24.51 8.19
CA ASN A 212 14.11 24.96 6.91
C ASN A 212 14.09 23.89 5.80
N THR A 213 14.09 22.60 6.15
CA THR A 213 13.95 21.53 5.18
C THR A 213 12.54 20.99 5.13
N ILE A 214 12.06 20.79 3.90
CA ILE A 214 10.86 19.99 3.63
C ILE A 214 11.23 18.84 2.69
N CYS A 215 10.50 17.73 2.74
CA CYS A 215 10.77 16.62 1.85
C CYS A 215 9.51 16.01 1.22
N PHE A 216 9.72 15.31 0.11
CA PHE A 216 8.77 14.38 -0.48
C PHE A 216 9.47 13.07 -0.82
N VAL A 217 8.84 11.94 -0.47
CA VAL A 217 9.41 10.61 -0.71
C VAL A 217 8.46 9.78 -1.56
N GLY A 218 8.97 9.12 -2.60
CA GLY A 218 8.14 8.27 -3.45
C GLY A 218 8.93 7.41 -4.44
N SER A 219 8.29 6.37 -4.97
CA SER A 219 8.77 5.65 -6.14
C SER A 219 8.10 6.27 -7.36
N PHE A 220 8.88 6.85 -8.26
CA PHE A 220 8.38 7.66 -9.37
C PHE A 220 8.04 6.85 -10.63
N ASN A 221 8.10 5.53 -10.56
CA ASN A 221 7.41 4.65 -11.49
C ASN A 221 5.89 4.61 -11.26
N ARG A 222 5.38 5.37 -10.25
CA ARG A 222 3.98 5.49 -9.90
C ARG A 222 3.48 6.90 -10.20
N GLU A 223 2.49 7.00 -11.08
CA GLU A 223 1.87 8.25 -11.50
C GLU A 223 1.47 9.19 -10.34
N PRO A 224 0.81 8.71 -9.24
CA PRO A 224 0.47 9.60 -8.12
C PRO A 224 1.66 10.31 -7.47
N ASN A 225 2.85 9.70 -7.51
CA ASN A 225 4.06 10.31 -6.96
C ASN A 225 4.68 11.31 -7.93
N VAL A 226 4.64 11.02 -9.23
CA VAL A 226 5.08 11.94 -10.29
C VAL A 226 4.22 13.20 -10.25
N HIS A 227 2.89 13.04 -10.28
CA HIS A 227 1.94 14.14 -10.18
C HIS A 227 2.14 15.00 -8.90
N ALA A 228 2.44 14.36 -7.76
CA ALA A 228 2.73 15.09 -6.53
C ALA A 228 4.01 15.95 -6.65
N VAL A 229 5.04 15.47 -7.34
CA VAL A 229 6.25 16.26 -7.61
C VAL A 229 5.95 17.42 -8.55
N GLU A 230 5.17 17.21 -9.60
CA GLU A 230 4.74 18.28 -10.52
C GLU A 230 4.01 19.39 -9.75
N LEU A 231 3.07 19.03 -8.86
CA LEU A 231 2.39 19.99 -8.01
C LEU A 231 3.34 20.74 -7.08
N LEU A 232 4.31 20.02 -6.49
CA LEU A 232 5.30 20.62 -5.59
C LEU A 232 6.13 21.68 -6.29
N ILE A 233 6.69 21.36 -7.47
CA ILE A 233 7.61 22.26 -8.16
C ILE A 233 6.90 23.41 -8.89
N ASN A 234 5.73 23.16 -9.48
CA ASN A 234 5.04 24.14 -10.33
C ASN A 234 4.09 25.05 -9.54
N ASP A 235 3.40 24.51 -8.52
CA ASP A 235 2.26 25.20 -7.91
C ASP A 235 2.47 25.55 -6.43
N ILE A 236 3.33 24.81 -5.71
CA ILE A 236 3.46 24.95 -4.26
C ILE A 236 4.76 25.68 -3.89
N TYR A 237 5.91 25.17 -4.36
CA TYR A 237 7.21 25.67 -3.93
C TYR A 237 7.42 27.15 -4.26
N SER A 238 7.02 27.58 -5.46
CA SER A 238 7.20 28.97 -5.96
C SER A 238 6.48 30.04 -5.15
N ILE A 239 5.45 29.65 -4.37
CA ILE A 239 4.64 30.59 -3.58
C ILE A 239 4.86 30.44 -2.07
N ILE A 240 5.81 29.62 -1.64
CA ILE A 240 6.27 29.60 -0.24
C ILE A 240 7.10 30.85 0.01
N THR A 241 6.80 31.57 1.08
CA THR A 241 7.41 32.87 1.39
C THR A 241 8.55 32.79 2.42
N VAL A 242 8.64 31.68 3.15
CA VAL A 242 9.70 31.44 4.14
C VAL A 242 10.90 30.75 3.48
N PRO A 243 12.13 30.95 3.99
CA PRO A 243 13.29 30.22 3.50
C PRO A 243 13.10 28.70 3.62
N VAL A 244 13.24 27.96 2.52
CA VAL A 244 13.01 26.52 2.49
C VAL A 244 13.87 25.81 1.46
N VAL A 245 14.32 24.61 1.81
CA VAL A 245 14.93 23.64 0.89
C VAL A 245 14.01 22.42 0.75
N LEU A 246 13.62 22.12 -0.48
CA LEU A 246 12.80 20.94 -0.80
C LEU A 246 13.68 19.77 -1.26
N ASN A 247 13.65 18.68 -0.54
CA ASN A 247 14.35 17.44 -0.89
C ASN A 247 13.37 16.40 -1.44
N ILE A 248 13.55 16.00 -2.68
CA ILE A 248 12.76 14.98 -3.37
C ILE A 248 13.58 13.69 -3.42
N VAL A 249 13.01 12.59 -2.86
CA VAL A 249 13.70 11.31 -2.69
C VAL A 249 12.93 10.16 -3.32
N GLY A 250 13.63 9.33 -4.07
CA GLY A 250 13.08 8.11 -4.67
C GLY A 250 13.73 7.75 -6.00
N LYS A 251 13.38 6.58 -6.54
CA LYS A 251 13.87 6.09 -7.84
C LYS A 251 12.94 6.48 -8.98
N ASP A 252 13.50 6.47 -10.17
CA ASP A 252 12.77 6.52 -11.45
C ASP A 252 12.00 7.83 -11.70
N LEU A 253 12.51 8.97 -11.19
CA LEU A 253 11.92 10.27 -11.52
C LEU A 253 12.11 10.54 -13.03
N PRO A 254 11.05 10.96 -13.76
CA PRO A 254 11.15 11.31 -15.17
C PRO A 254 12.23 12.34 -15.45
N SER A 255 12.99 12.15 -16.53
CA SER A 255 14.14 13.02 -16.88
C SER A 255 13.76 14.49 -17.07
N GLU A 256 12.55 14.74 -17.56
CA GLU A 256 12.04 16.11 -17.74
C GLU A 256 11.85 16.83 -16.40
N LEU A 257 11.29 16.13 -15.39
CA LEU A 257 11.17 16.69 -14.05
C LEU A 257 12.54 16.88 -13.37
N GLN A 258 13.49 15.98 -13.61
CA GLN A 258 14.86 16.17 -13.12
C GLN A 258 15.51 17.44 -13.69
N LYS A 259 15.34 17.71 -14.98
CA LYS A 259 15.82 18.94 -15.61
C LYS A 259 15.18 20.19 -15.00
N GLN A 260 13.85 20.19 -14.84
CA GLN A 260 13.12 21.30 -14.20
C GLN A 260 13.62 21.56 -12.77
N ILE A 261 13.79 20.51 -11.97
CA ILE A 261 14.29 20.62 -10.59
C ILE A 261 15.69 21.26 -10.57
N ASN A 262 16.58 20.88 -11.48
CA ASN A 262 17.94 21.42 -11.53
C ASN A 262 18.01 22.92 -11.85
N GLU A 263 16.95 23.47 -12.46
CA GLU A 263 16.83 24.90 -12.78
C GLU A 263 16.23 25.71 -11.60
N ILE A 264 15.63 25.06 -10.60
CA ILE A 264 14.99 25.73 -9.48
C ILE A 264 15.89 25.72 -8.25
N LYS A 265 16.37 26.90 -7.85
CA LYS A 265 17.20 27.03 -6.63
C LYS A 265 16.42 26.62 -5.40
N GLY A 266 17.03 25.76 -4.58
CA GLY A 266 16.46 25.30 -3.31
C GLY A 266 15.62 24.03 -3.43
N ILE A 267 15.52 23.40 -4.62
CA ILE A 267 14.97 22.06 -4.78
C ILE A 267 16.10 21.09 -5.13
N ASN A 268 16.13 19.96 -4.43
CA ASN A 268 17.12 18.90 -4.66
C ASN A 268 16.41 17.59 -5.00
N TYR A 269 16.83 16.92 -6.07
CA TYR A 269 16.51 15.53 -6.31
C TYR A 269 17.68 14.65 -5.83
N LEU A 270 17.46 13.89 -4.77
CA LEU A 270 18.52 13.11 -4.11
C LEU A 270 18.57 11.65 -4.60
N GLY A 271 17.66 11.26 -5.51
CA GLY A 271 17.60 9.88 -5.96
C GLY A 271 17.18 8.90 -4.85
N PHE A 272 17.70 7.69 -4.90
CA PHE A 272 17.47 6.66 -3.90
C PHE A 272 18.39 6.85 -2.69
N ILE A 273 17.80 6.74 -1.50
CA ILE A 273 18.52 6.77 -0.22
C ILE A 273 18.35 5.43 0.47
N ASP A 274 19.45 4.82 0.92
CA ASP A 274 19.44 3.51 1.59
C ASP A 274 18.77 3.58 2.97
N ASP A 275 19.13 4.56 3.79
CA ASP A 275 18.53 4.78 5.10
C ASP A 275 17.50 5.91 5.05
N ILE A 276 16.31 5.55 4.57
CA ILE A 276 15.19 6.48 4.46
C ILE A 276 14.65 6.90 5.84
N ASP A 277 14.81 6.07 6.86
CA ASP A 277 14.36 6.36 8.21
C ASP A 277 15.17 7.52 8.81
N GLN A 278 16.50 7.48 8.69
CA GLN A 278 17.38 8.57 9.11
C GLN A 278 17.15 9.84 8.29
N PHE A 279 16.97 9.69 6.97
CA PHE A 279 16.67 10.84 6.12
C PHE A 279 15.37 11.53 6.58
N LEU A 280 14.27 10.79 6.74
CA LEU A 280 13.02 11.35 7.20
C LEU A 280 13.18 12.04 8.57
N ALA A 281 13.86 11.39 9.51
CA ALA A 281 14.09 11.96 10.84
C ALA A 281 14.87 13.28 10.80
N SER A 282 15.75 13.47 9.83
CA SER A 282 16.51 14.71 9.65
C SER A 282 15.68 15.87 9.09
N GLN A 283 14.54 15.61 8.47
CA GLN A 283 13.71 16.64 7.85
C GLN A 283 12.77 17.31 8.85
N MET A 284 12.55 18.61 8.68
CA MET A 284 11.61 19.34 9.55
C MET A 284 10.17 18.94 9.27
N LEU A 285 9.81 18.76 7.99
CA LEU A 285 8.44 18.56 7.57
C LEU A 285 8.39 17.71 6.28
N MET A 286 7.43 16.83 6.15
CA MET A 286 7.12 16.16 4.89
C MET A 286 5.88 16.78 4.26
N ILE A 287 5.95 17.09 2.96
CA ILE A 287 4.81 17.59 2.18
C ILE A 287 4.39 16.51 1.19
N ALA A 288 3.13 16.08 1.27
CA ALA A 288 2.60 15.02 0.40
C ALA A 288 1.29 15.47 -0.29
N PRO A 289 1.36 16.24 -1.40
CA PRO A 289 0.20 16.77 -2.11
C PRO A 289 -0.44 15.70 -3.02
N ILE A 290 -0.77 14.54 -2.45
CA ILE A 290 -1.32 13.40 -3.18
C ILE A 290 -2.77 13.67 -3.53
N GLN A 291 -3.11 13.72 -4.82
CA GLN A 291 -4.48 13.94 -5.31
C GLN A 291 -5.08 12.68 -5.98
N ILE A 292 -4.23 11.75 -6.38
CA ILE A 292 -4.58 10.55 -7.14
C ILE A 292 -4.29 9.29 -6.32
N GLY A 293 -5.07 8.24 -6.55
CA GLY A 293 -4.89 6.91 -5.95
C GLY A 293 -5.88 6.61 -4.84
N ALA A 294 -5.90 5.35 -4.40
CA ALA A 294 -6.73 4.82 -3.32
C ALA A 294 -5.87 4.16 -2.25
N GLY A 295 -6.50 3.72 -1.15
CA GLY A 295 -5.86 3.03 -0.06
C GLY A 295 -4.89 3.88 0.77
N LEU A 296 -4.24 3.24 1.73
CA LEU A 296 -3.36 3.90 2.70
C LEU A 296 -2.01 4.28 2.08
N LYS A 297 -1.62 5.53 2.23
CA LYS A 297 -0.36 6.08 1.69
C LYS A 297 0.77 5.89 2.70
N MET A 298 1.39 4.70 2.70
CA MET A 298 2.40 4.25 3.67
C MET A 298 3.53 5.25 3.97
N LYS A 299 3.86 6.15 3.04
CA LYS A 299 4.88 7.19 3.24
C LYS A 299 4.53 8.16 4.38
N ILE A 300 3.24 8.40 4.62
CA ILE A 300 2.78 9.33 5.66
C ILE A 300 2.97 8.75 7.06
N PRO A 301 2.41 7.58 7.41
CA PRO A 301 2.70 6.98 8.70
C PRO A 301 4.18 6.65 8.88
N HIS A 302 4.93 6.39 7.80
CA HIS A 302 6.38 6.18 7.87
C HIS A 302 7.13 7.47 8.28
N ALA A 303 6.77 8.62 7.70
CA ALA A 303 7.36 9.91 8.10
C ALA A 303 7.03 10.25 9.55
N LEU A 304 5.78 10.09 9.97
CA LEU A 304 5.37 10.28 11.36
C LEU A 304 6.11 9.32 12.32
N ALA A 305 6.28 8.04 11.93
CA ALA A 305 7.06 7.06 12.71
C ALA A 305 8.53 7.46 12.89
N SER A 306 9.08 8.21 11.95
CA SER A 306 10.43 8.78 12.00
C SER A 306 10.50 10.11 12.78
N GLY A 307 9.41 10.56 13.40
CA GLY A 307 9.34 11.83 14.14
C GLY A 307 9.28 13.06 13.24
N THR A 308 8.77 12.93 12.01
CA THR A 308 8.64 14.04 11.07
C THR A 308 7.17 14.33 10.82
N ALA A 309 6.75 15.55 11.14
CA ALA A 309 5.41 16.02 10.91
C ALA A 309 5.08 16.09 9.39
N VAL A 310 3.79 16.00 9.04
CA VAL A 310 3.35 15.87 7.65
C VAL A 310 2.22 16.85 7.33
N ILE A 311 2.31 17.51 6.18
CA ILE A 311 1.19 18.20 5.54
C ILE A 311 0.78 17.41 4.32
N THR A 312 -0.52 17.12 4.18
CA THR A 312 -1.03 16.29 3.07
C THR A 312 -2.44 16.74 2.65
N THR A 313 -3.00 16.07 1.67
CA THR A 313 -4.37 16.23 1.18
C THR A 313 -5.33 15.23 1.86
N PRO A 314 -6.65 15.36 1.73
CA PRO A 314 -7.59 14.33 2.17
C PRO A 314 -7.31 12.94 1.55
N VAL A 315 -6.92 12.90 0.27
CA VAL A 315 -6.53 11.64 -0.40
C VAL A 315 -5.26 11.06 0.20
N GLY A 316 -4.30 11.91 0.57
CA GLY A 316 -3.06 11.47 1.23
C GLY A 316 -3.31 10.92 2.64
N ALA A 317 -4.23 11.52 3.39
CA ALA A 317 -4.57 11.15 4.76
C ALA A 317 -5.52 9.94 4.87
N GLU A 318 -5.98 9.39 3.75
CA GLU A 318 -6.94 8.27 3.73
C GLU A 318 -6.42 7.07 4.53
N GLY A 319 -7.24 6.57 5.45
CA GLY A 319 -6.93 5.46 6.35
C GLY A 319 -6.03 5.80 7.53
N ILE A 320 -5.70 7.09 7.73
CA ILE A 320 -4.79 7.54 8.80
C ILE A 320 -5.60 8.32 9.84
N ALA A 321 -5.97 7.67 10.93
CA ALA A 321 -6.71 8.29 12.04
C ALA A 321 -5.78 9.11 12.97
N ILE A 322 -5.04 10.06 12.38
CA ILE A 322 -4.12 10.97 13.05
C ILE A 322 -4.50 12.40 12.65
N ASN A 323 -4.36 13.36 13.54
CA ASN A 323 -4.76 14.75 13.34
C ASN A 323 -3.59 15.74 13.51
N SER A 324 -3.89 17.04 13.44
CA SER A 324 -2.91 18.10 13.52
C SER A 324 -2.16 18.16 14.88
N GLU A 325 -2.78 17.73 15.97
CA GLU A 325 -2.12 17.66 17.28
C GLU A 325 -1.05 16.58 17.30
N ASN A 326 -1.22 15.56 16.49
CA ASN A 326 -0.27 14.47 16.28
C ASN A 326 0.54 14.66 14.99
N GLY A 327 0.74 15.87 14.53
CA GLY A 327 1.66 16.21 13.46
C GLY A 327 1.20 15.87 12.03
N LEU A 328 -0.11 15.61 11.81
CA LEU A 328 -0.67 15.42 10.48
C LEU A 328 -1.68 16.52 10.17
N TRP A 329 -1.29 17.47 9.31
CA TRP A 329 -2.18 18.50 8.80
C TRP A 329 -2.78 18.10 7.46
N VAL A 330 -4.12 18.14 7.36
CA VAL A 330 -4.86 17.83 6.13
C VAL A 330 -5.35 19.12 5.50
N CYS A 331 -4.88 19.40 4.29
CA CYS A 331 -5.18 20.63 3.54
C CYS A 331 -6.04 20.31 2.31
N ASN A 332 -7.18 20.99 2.18
CA ASN A 332 -8.13 20.75 1.08
C ASN A 332 -7.76 21.45 -0.24
N SER A 333 -6.77 22.36 -0.22
CA SER A 333 -6.32 23.08 -1.40
C SER A 333 -4.80 23.33 -1.36
N LYS A 334 -4.21 23.59 -2.52
CA LYS A 334 -2.80 24.02 -2.65
C LYS A 334 -2.54 25.27 -1.80
N ARG A 335 -3.45 26.24 -1.81
CA ARG A 335 -3.32 27.47 -1.04
C ARG A 335 -3.25 27.19 0.45
N ASN A 336 -4.19 26.39 0.99
CA ASN A 336 -4.19 26.02 2.41
C ASN A 336 -2.91 25.27 2.80
N MET A 337 -2.34 24.47 1.87
CA MET A 337 -1.08 23.77 2.10
C MET A 337 0.08 24.76 2.21
N VAL A 338 0.18 25.73 1.31
CA VAL A 338 1.21 26.77 1.35
C VAL A 338 1.06 27.66 2.61
N ASP A 339 -0.16 28.08 2.94
CA ASP A 339 -0.42 28.86 4.13
C ASP A 339 0.03 28.10 5.39
N LYS A 340 -0.24 26.78 5.45
CA LYS A 340 0.20 25.94 6.56
C LYS A 340 1.72 25.76 6.59
N ILE A 341 2.39 25.60 5.45
CA ILE A 341 3.85 25.54 5.37
C ILE A 341 4.46 26.84 5.92
N ASN A 342 3.99 28.00 5.45
CA ASN A 342 4.46 29.30 5.89
C ASN A 342 4.20 29.56 7.38
N GLU A 343 3.10 29.01 7.92
CA GLU A 343 2.76 29.12 9.34
C GLU A 343 3.71 28.32 10.24
N VAL A 344 4.01 27.05 9.86
CA VAL A 344 4.70 26.13 10.77
C VAL A 344 6.22 26.04 10.53
N LEU A 345 6.69 26.31 9.31
CA LEU A 345 8.11 26.27 8.99
C LEU A 345 8.84 27.44 9.66
N GLY A 346 9.93 27.14 10.35
CA GLY A 346 10.61 28.08 11.24
C GLY A 346 10.16 28.01 12.72
N GLN A 347 9.09 27.24 13.01
CA GLN A 347 8.69 26.92 14.37
C GLN A 347 9.28 25.57 14.79
N ASP A 348 10.61 25.50 14.92
CA ASP A 348 11.34 24.23 15.13
C ASP A 348 10.85 23.45 16.35
N ALA A 349 10.58 24.14 17.46
CA ALA A 349 10.07 23.50 18.67
C ALA A 349 8.68 22.87 18.46
N LEU A 350 7.80 23.56 17.74
CA LEU A 350 6.47 23.04 17.37
C LEU A 350 6.60 21.80 16.49
N LEU A 351 7.39 21.88 15.42
CA LEU A 351 7.56 20.78 14.48
C LEU A 351 8.17 19.53 15.13
N LYS A 352 9.15 19.73 16.03
CA LYS A 352 9.72 18.63 16.83
C LYS A 352 8.65 18.00 17.74
N ALA A 353 7.91 18.82 18.50
CA ALA A 353 6.85 18.32 19.38
C ALA A 353 5.76 17.56 18.62
N ARG A 354 5.34 18.09 17.45
CA ARG A 354 4.33 17.45 16.59
C ARG A 354 4.86 16.18 15.94
N GLY A 355 6.14 16.12 15.58
CA GLY A 355 6.79 14.90 15.09
C GLY A 355 6.81 13.78 16.14
N GLU A 356 7.17 14.09 17.39
CA GLU A 356 7.16 13.12 18.48
C GLU A 356 5.74 12.65 18.82
N ALA A 357 4.77 13.54 18.83
CA ALA A 357 3.35 13.18 19.00
C ALA A 357 2.87 12.27 17.87
N GLY A 358 3.30 12.54 16.62
CA GLY A 358 3.02 11.69 15.45
C GLY A 358 3.62 10.30 15.59
N LYS A 359 4.86 10.21 16.04
CA LYS A 359 5.53 8.93 16.31
C LYS A 359 4.77 8.10 17.35
N ALA A 360 4.33 8.74 18.43
CA ALA A 360 3.53 8.09 19.47
C ALA A 360 2.16 7.61 18.93
N ALA A 361 1.48 8.43 18.13
CA ALA A 361 0.22 8.07 17.50
C ALA A 361 0.37 6.90 16.51
N VAL A 362 1.41 6.91 15.67
CA VAL A 362 1.70 5.77 14.78
C VAL A 362 1.98 4.50 15.58
N ARG A 363 2.71 4.59 16.69
CA ARG A 363 2.98 3.45 17.57
C ARG A 363 1.68 2.83 18.10
N SER A 364 0.72 3.64 18.52
CA SER A 364 -0.55 3.14 19.06
C SER A 364 -1.47 2.53 18.00
N LEU A 365 -1.37 2.96 16.73
CA LEU A 365 -2.29 2.56 15.67
C LEU A 365 -1.72 1.51 14.71
N PHE A 366 -0.39 1.52 14.48
CA PHE A 366 0.27 0.79 13.39
C PHE A 366 1.46 -0.07 13.86
N SER A 367 1.69 -0.20 15.19
CA SER A 367 2.77 -1.06 15.68
C SER A 367 2.51 -2.53 15.37
N GLU A 368 3.59 -3.31 15.26
CA GLU A 368 3.52 -4.75 15.05
C GLU A 368 2.57 -5.42 16.05
N SER A 369 2.74 -5.15 17.34
CA SER A 369 1.93 -5.74 18.40
C SER A 369 0.44 -5.45 18.28
N MET A 370 0.07 -4.21 17.91
CA MET A 370 -1.32 -3.82 17.70
C MET A 370 -1.94 -4.52 16.50
N ILE A 371 -1.20 -4.61 15.39
CA ILE A 371 -1.69 -5.23 14.16
C ILE A 371 -1.84 -6.75 14.34
N ILE A 372 -0.85 -7.40 14.94
CA ILE A 372 -0.92 -8.84 15.22
C ILE A 372 -2.04 -9.16 16.20
N ALA A 373 -2.23 -8.37 17.26
CA ALA A 373 -3.35 -8.57 18.19
C ALA A 373 -4.73 -8.50 17.50
N LYS A 374 -4.89 -7.63 16.48
CA LYS A 374 -6.12 -7.56 15.69
C LYS A 374 -6.34 -8.82 14.83
N PHE A 375 -5.29 -9.33 14.18
CA PHE A 375 -5.37 -10.59 13.44
C PHE A 375 -5.66 -11.76 14.36
N GLU A 376 -4.99 -11.87 15.50
CA GLU A 376 -5.23 -12.91 16.50
C GLU A 376 -6.67 -12.91 17.02
N ALA A 377 -7.23 -11.73 17.28
CA ALA A 377 -8.63 -11.60 17.71
C ALA A 377 -9.59 -12.10 16.61
N LEU A 378 -9.34 -11.71 15.35
CA LEU A 378 -10.14 -12.16 14.22
C LEU A 378 -10.03 -13.69 14.02
N TYR A 379 -8.82 -14.25 14.07
CA TYR A 379 -8.62 -15.70 13.90
C TYR A 379 -9.35 -16.49 14.99
N LYS A 380 -9.25 -16.07 16.25
CA LYS A 380 -9.98 -16.69 17.36
C LYS A 380 -11.49 -16.66 17.15
N GLN A 381 -12.03 -15.54 16.67
CA GLN A 381 -13.44 -15.42 16.35
C GLN A 381 -13.85 -16.41 15.26
N LEU A 382 -13.07 -16.55 14.18
CA LEU A 382 -13.43 -17.40 13.03
C LEU A 382 -13.27 -18.91 13.32
N VAL A 383 -12.27 -19.30 14.11
CA VAL A 383 -11.99 -20.71 14.42
C VAL A 383 -12.95 -21.27 15.47
N HIS A 384 -13.54 -20.43 16.33
CA HIS A 384 -14.46 -20.85 17.39
C HIS A 384 -15.95 -20.67 17.02
N THR A 385 -16.24 -20.21 15.79
CA THR A 385 -17.62 -20.12 15.26
C THR A 385 -17.96 -21.38 14.49
#